data_74ed234c8d2749ca6dd424c93660e9eb
#
_entry.id   74ed234c8d2749ca6dd424c93660e9eb
#
_cell.length_a   1.000
_cell.length_b   1.000
_cell.length_c   1.000
_cell.angle_alpha   90.00
_cell.angle_beta   90.00
_cell.angle_gamma   90.00
#
_symmetry.space_group_name_H-M   'P 1'
#
loop_
_entity.id
_entity.type
_entity.pdbx_description
1 polymer ?
#
loop_
_entity_poly.entity_id
_entity_poly.type
_entity_poly.pdbx_seq_one_letter_code
_entity_poly.pdbx_strand_id
1 'polypeptide(L)'
;MKLKYIIMGALALSMSVSMVSCDDYLDINEDPNTPALTTVSVSKLLPWVQFHLGYATGAHGYRSQFICGAFTATSRTHRDGCSAQWEPTASLSTTSYQQFFVGSGPSVMQMYNKAKETGATHYAAAAQVLRSYGFLMMVDMYGEMPYFEAVSGSVHPTYDTGETIYTECLKNIDEAIELFNTPQKPGSPELSEGDSWNGGDVNKWLKMAYLLKARTLNQLSKKSKLYDPDLILACVEKAQTSIDDDTYILQEDVKTTSKDFISTDPVNTNWNWNQTYNGNRHITLPTKWLEDILVNFDNKGIEDPRADKIIAWRQFNVNGVKTWIRGKGVDMSTDIRMPNGMSNFIARKDDGSGWKPSIESRAGDSIYVGTYSGSVGVYGTASVIYDRGTVGWGQSSGNVFIRPNSPYLWATYSEAQFIKAEVLFKKGDKAGAFQAYKNGIKASIDEINKMLTTWTGSPYDECPSFGQMDQAKIDAFMNGAIGTAADITMEKIMTQKFIAMLYSTQNWNDMRRHDYKDYMGWALPYEYYNNPSALRGIPKGQMWRRIKQCSHEINYNETQLRAIQPRFNDDDVWTIPVWWDIPE
;
A
#
# COMPACT_ATOMS: atom_id res chain seq x y z
N MET A 1 -79.53 -9.91 -21.94
CA MET A 1 -78.92 -9.72 -20.61
C MET A 1 -77.91 -10.81 -20.25
N LYS A 2 -78.16 -12.11 -20.56
CA LYS A 2 -77.25 -13.21 -20.16
C LYS A 2 -75.84 -13.21 -20.78
N LEU A 3 -75.68 -12.68 -22.03
CA LEU A 3 -74.38 -12.65 -22.72
C LEU A 3 -73.34 -11.65 -22.08
N LYS A 4 -73.84 -10.52 -21.56
CA LYS A 4 -72.98 -9.51 -20.90
C LYS A 4 -72.37 -10.02 -19.62
N TYR A 5 -73.08 -10.84 -18.85
CA TYR A 5 -72.53 -11.43 -17.60
C TYR A 5 -71.53 -12.58 -17.84
N ILE A 6 -71.68 -13.28 -18.95
CA ILE A 6 -70.71 -14.33 -19.35
C ILE A 6 -69.39 -13.68 -19.81
N ILE A 7 -69.46 -12.56 -20.55
CA ILE A 7 -68.25 -11.82 -20.99
C ILE A 7 -67.58 -11.14 -19.81
N MET A 8 -68.31 -10.58 -18.84
CA MET A 8 -67.75 -10.01 -17.62
C MET A 8 -67.16 -11.09 -16.72
N GLY A 9 -67.74 -12.26 -16.64
CA GLY A 9 -67.19 -13.40 -15.90
C GLY A 9 -65.89 -13.95 -16.51
N ALA A 10 -65.82 -14.03 -17.84
CA ALA A 10 -64.62 -14.44 -18.55
C ALA A 10 -63.46 -13.42 -18.46
N LEU A 11 -63.81 -12.10 -18.48
CA LEU A 11 -62.81 -11.04 -18.24
C LEU A 11 -62.27 -11.04 -16.79
N ALA A 12 -63.15 -11.27 -15.81
CA ALA A 12 -62.73 -11.36 -14.40
C ALA A 12 -61.86 -12.58 -14.14
N LEU A 13 -62.15 -13.72 -14.79
CA LEU A 13 -61.32 -14.93 -14.68
C LEU A 13 -59.96 -14.79 -15.38
N SER A 14 -59.90 -14.07 -16.51
CA SER A 14 -58.61 -13.79 -17.20
C SER A 14 -57.72 -12.80 -16.43
N MET A 15 -58.30 -11.86 -15.68
CA MET A 15 -57.54 -10.95 -14.82
C MET A 15 -57.03 -11.62 -13.52
N SER A 16 -57.69 -12.65 -13.01
CA SER A 16 -57.22 -13.36 -11.83
C SER A 16 -56.11 -14.39 -12.12
N VAL A 17 -55.98 -14.87 -13.34
CA VAL A 17 -54.90 -15.77 -13.77
C VAL A 17 -53.62 -14.97 -14.10
N SER A 18 -53.72 -13.68 -14.40
CA SER A 18 -52.54 -12.85 -14.67
C SER A 18 -51.88 -12.27 -13.40
N MET A 19 -52.49 -12.43 -12.22
CA MET A 19 -51.86 -11.98 -10.97
C MET A 19 -51.02 -13.03 -10.25
N VAL A 20 -51.03 -14.29 -10.68
CA VAL A 20 -50.20 -15.35 -10.07
C VAL A 20 -48.85 -15.51 -10.81
N SER A 21 -48.64 -14.80 -11.93
CA SER A 21 -47.42 -14.91 -12.73
C SER A 21 -46.39 -13.77 -12.50
N CYS A 22 -46.66 -12.88 -11.55
CA CYS A 22 -45.77 -11.73 -11.34
C CYS A 22 -44.79 -11.88 -10.18
N ASP A 23 -44.95 -12.85 -9.28
CA ASP A 23 -44.01 -13.02 -8.17
C ASP A 23 -42.68 -13.61 -8.67
N ASP A 24 -42.68 -14.58 -9.56
CA ASP A 24 -41.46 -15.13 -10.17
C ASP A 24 -40.78 -14.18 -11.19
N TYR A 25 -41.49 -13.20 -11.71
CA TYR A 25 -40.94 -12.24 -12.70
C TYR A 25 -40.34 -10.98 -12.04
N LEU A 26 -40.63 -10.75 -10.76
CA LEU A 26 -40.10 -9.66 -9.97
C LEU A 26 -38.89 -10.09 -9.13
N ASP A 27 -38.57 -11.36 -9.13
CA ASP A 27 -37.34 -11.91 -8.50
C ASP A 27 -36.10 -11.79 -9.44
N ILE A 28 -36.14 -10.80 -10.34
CA ILE A 28 -35.03 -10.42 -11.24
C ILE A 28 -33.82 -9.86 -10.48
N ASN A 29 -33.93 -9.67 -9.18
CA ASN A 29 -32.83 -9.16 -8.37
C ASN A 29 -31.79 -10.24 -7.96
N GLU A 30 -32.06 -11.51 -8.24
CA GLU A 30 -31.04 -12.55 -8.18
C GLU A 30 -30.59 -12.90 -9.60
N ASP A 31 -29.40 -12.43 -9.98
CA ASP A 31 -28.75 -12.86 -11.22
C ASP A 31 -28.56 -14.39 -11.16
N PRO A 32 -29.26 -15.19 -11.99
CA PRO A 32 -29.15 -16.65 -11.95
C PRO A 32 -27.74 -17.15 -12.32
N ASN A 33 -26.88 -16.29 -12.86
CA ASN A 33 -25.51 -16.61 -13.23
C ASN A 33 -24.51 -16.20 -12.16
N THR A 34 -24.92 -15.43 -11.14
CA THR A 34 -24.07 -15.04 -10.02
C THR A 34 -24.47 -15.85 -8.78
N PRO A 35 -23.63 -16.77 -8.29
CA PRO A 35 -23.92 -17.51 -7.07
C PRO A 35 -24.20 -16.55 -5.92
N ALA A 36 -25.32 -16.73 -5.22
CA ALA A 36 -25.57 -15.98 -4.01
C ALA A 36 -24.37 -16.17 -3.06
N LEU A 37 -23.88 -15.08 -2.46
CA LEU A 37 -22.73 -15.15 -1.55
C LEU A 37 -22.90 -16.22 -0.47
N THR A 38 -24.13 -16.49 -0.04
CA THR A 38 -24.48 -17.54 0.92
C THR A 38 -24.14 -18.96 0.46
N THR A 39 -24.01 -19.21 -0.85
CA THR A 39 -23.68 -20.53 -1.41
C THR A 39 -22.20 -20.73 -1.65
N VAL A 40 -21.40 -19.65 -1.66
CA VAL A 40 -19.97 -19.71 -1.93
C VAL A 40 -19.22 -20.29 -0.73
N SER A 41 -18.30 -21.24 -0.93
CA SER A 41 -17.49 -21.83 0.14
C SER A 41 -16.49 -20.82 0.71
N VAL A 42 -16.07 -20.99 1.98
CA VAL A 42 -15.07 -20.12 2.62
C VAL A 42 -13.74 -20.11 1.87
N SER A 43 -13.36 -21.26 1.26
CA SER A 43 -12.14 -21.38 0.45
C SER A 43 -12.18 -20.58 -0.85
N LYS A 44 -13.37 -20.21 -1.34
CA LYS A 44 -13.53 -19.32 -2.51
C LYS A 44 -13.69 -17.85 -2.13
N LEU A 45 -14.14 -17.55 -0.90
CA LEU A 45 -14.24 -16.19 -0.40
C LEU A 45 -12.86 -15.60 -0.04
N LEU A 46 -11.96 -16.40 0.53
CA LEU A 46 -10.66 -15.93 1.00
C LEU A 46 -9.81 -15.29 -0.11
N PRO A 47 -9.58 -15.92 -1.29
CA PRO A 47 -8.78 -15.30 -2.33
C PRO A 47 -9.39 -13.99 -2.85
N TRP A 48 -10.72 -13.90 -2.92
CA TRP A 48 -11.41 -12.67 -3.30
C TRP A 48 -11.15 -11.52 -2.30
N VAL A 49 -11.25 -11.82 -0.99
CA VAL A 49 -10.95 -10.87 0.07
C VAL A 49 -9.49 -10.42 0.00
N GLN A 50 -8.57 -11.36 -0.15
CA GLN A 50 -7.13 -11.09 -0.25
C GLN A 50 -6.80 -10.22 -1.46
N PHE A 51 -7.41 -10.47 -2.61
CA PHE A 51 -7.23 -9.69 -3.82
C PHE A 51 -7.63 -8.21 -3.62
N HIS A 52 -8.86 -7.97 -3.20
CA HIS A 52 -9.37 -6.60 -3.04
C HIS A 52 -8.65 -5.84 -1.92
N LEU A 53 -8.34 -6.52 -0.82
CA LEU A 53 -7.60 -5.90 0.28
C LEU A 53 -6.15 -5.62 -0.10
N GLY A 54 -5.51 -6.53 -0.84
CA GLY A 54 -4.18 -6.34 -1.40
C GLY A 54 -4.13 -5.14 -2.34
N TYR A 55 -5.16 -4.98 -3.17
CA TYR A 55 -5.26 -3.82 -4.06
C TYR A 55 -5.45 -2.51 -3.30
N ALA A 56 -6.35 -2.48 -2.31
CA ALA A 56 -6.56 -1.31 -1.46
C ALA A 56 -5.25 -0.89 -0.77
N THR A 57 -4.54 -1.87 -0.23
CA THR A 57 -3.25 -1.70 0.45
C THR A 57 -2.18 -1.14 -0.47
N GLY A 58 -1.99 -1.74 -1.64
CA GLY A 58 -0.97 -1.29 -2.58
C GLY A 58 -1.26 0.10 -3.15
N ALA A 59 -2.54 0.40 -3.42
CA ALA A 59 -2.95 1.72 -3.87
C ALA A 59 -2.63 2.82 -2.85
N HIS A 60 -2.91 2.55 -1.57
CA HIS A 60 -2.58 3.48 -0.50
C HIS A 60 -1.07 3.54 -0.24
N GLY A 61 -0.41 2.39 -0.18
CA GLY A 61 1.04 2.29 0.03
C GLY A 61 1.84 3.06 -1.03
N TYR A 62 1.44 2.97 -2.31
CA TYR A 62 2.05 3.76 -3.37
C TYR A 62 1.86 5.27 -3.17
N ARG A 63 0.65 5.72 -2.86
CA ARG A 63 0.34 7.13 -2.65
C ARG A 63 1.00 7.71 -1.42
N SER A 64 1.12 6.91 -0.36
CA SER A 64 1.77 7.34 0.87
C SER A 64 3.23 7.75 0.66
N GLN A 65 3.93 7.18 -0.35
CA GLN A 65 5.31 7.56 -0.65
C GLN A 65 5.45 8.99 -1.14
N PHE A 66 4.46 9.50 -1.86
CA PHE A 66 4.43 10.92 -2.26
C PHE A 66 4.10 11.83 -1.06
N ILE A 67 3.15 11.41 -0.24
CA ILE A 67 2.78 12.15 0.98
C ILE A 67 3.96 12.22 1.94
N CYS A 68 4.71 11.13 2.06
CA CYS A 68 5.93 11.05 2.88
C CYS A 68 7.13 11.82 2.28
N GLY A 69 7.06 12.25 1.03
CA GLY A 69 8.15 12.96 0.37
C GLY A 69 9.31 12.06 -0.08
N ALA A 70 9.11 10.73 -0.18
CA ALA A 70 10.12 9.81 -0.71
C ALA A 70 10.22 9.89 -2.23
N PHE A 71 9.08 10.08 -2.89
CA PHE A 71 9.01 10.21 -4.34
C PHE A 71 8.23 11.46 -4.75
N THR A 72 8.52 11.95 -5.94
CA THR A 72 7.81 13.05 -6.58
C THR A 72 7.40 12.67 -8.00
N ALA A 73 6.51 13.43 -8.60
CA ALA A 73 6.08 13.22 -9.97
C ALA A 73 6.55 14.36 -10.88
N THR A 74 6.78 14.03 -12.14
CA THR A 74 7.29 14.98 -13.14
C THR A 74 6.21 15.92 -13.70
N SER A 75 4.94 15.65 -13.44
CA SER A 75 3.84 16.42 -14.02
C SER A 75 2.72 16.68 -13.01
N ARG A 76 2.30 17.95 -12.91
CA ARG A 76 1.13 18.35 -12.10
C ARG A 76 -0.19 17.83 -12.64
N THR A 77 -0.26 17.52 -13.92
CA THR A 77 -1.49 17.01 -14.54
C THR A 77 -1.73 15.54 -14.22
N HIS A 78 -0.75 14.92 -13.58
CA HIS A 78 -0.85 13.52 -13.20
C HIS A 78 -1.67 13.38 -11.92
N ARG A 79 -2.58 12.41 -11.89
CA ARG A 79 -3.50 12.17 -10.78
C ARG A 79 -2.79 12.00 -9.43
N ASP A 80 -1.63 11.35 -9.43
CA ASP A 80 -0.81 11.14 -8.23
C ASP A 80 0.27 12.23 -8.04
N GLY A 81 0.50 13.08 -9.05
CA GLY A 81 1.42 14.21 -8.98
C GLY A 81 1.00 15.29 -7.99
N CYS A 82 -0.31 15.47 -7.82
CA CYS A 82 -0.84 16.40 -6.83
C CYS A 82 -0.47 16.01 -5.40
N SER A 83 -0.46 14.70 -5.08
CA SER A 83 -0.02 14.24 -3.75
C SER A 83 1.47 14.45 -3.52
N ALA A 84 2.30 14.27 -4.55
CA ALA A 84 3.73 14.56 -4.47
C ALA A 84 4.04 16.02 -4.16
N GLN A 85 3.14 16.92 -4.53
CA GLN A 85 3.25 18.36 -4.28
C GLN A 85 2.44 18.82 -3.06
N TRP A 86 1.94 17.91 -2.25
CA TRP A 86 1.02 18.19 -1.15
C TRP A 86 -0.21 19.02 -1.56
N GLU A 87 -0.66 18.81 -2.80
CA GLU A 87 -1.91 19.36 -3.33
C GLU A 87 -2.95 18.24 -3.41
N PRO A 88 -3.69 17.96 -2.32
CA PRO A 88 -4.61 16.84 -2.26
C PRO A 88 -5.77 16.99 -3.23
N THR A 89 -6.16 15.89 -3.86
CA THR A 89 -7.32 15.84 -4.75
C THR A 89 -8.33 14.80 -4.28
N ALA A 90 -9.61 15.01 -4.58
CA ALA A 90 -10.68 14.07 -4.23
C ALA A 90 -10.47 12.67 -4.82
N SER A 91 -9.72 12.55 -5.92
CA SER A 91 -9.43 11.25 -6.54
C SER A 91 -8.56 10.33 -5.67
N LEU A 92 -7.83 10.87 -4.69
CA LEU A 92 -7.02 10.08 -3.74
C LEU A 92 -7.87 9.18 -2.84
N SER A 93 -9.11 9.57 -2.58
CA SER A 93 -9.97 8.94 -1.58
C SER A 93 -10.73 7.72 -2.07
N THR A 94 -10.89 7.52 -3.39
CA THR A 94 -11.90 6.60 -3.89
C THR A 94 -11.42 5.14 -3.98
N THR A 95 -10.22 4.91 -4.50
CA THR A 95 -9.78 3.55 -4.86
C THR A 95 -9.72 2.61 -3.64
N SER A 96 -8.98 2.99 -2.60
CA SER A 96 -8.84 2.12 -1.40
C SER A 96 -10.16 1.93 -0.70
N TYR A 97 -11.00 2.97 -0.65
CA TYR A 97 -12.34 2.90 -0.08
C TYR A 97 -13.21 1.86 -0.81
N GLN A 98 -13.32 1.95 -2.14
CA GLN A 98 -14.12 1.02 -2.94
C GLN A 98 -13.61 -0.41 -2.85
N GLN A 99 -12.30 -0.61 -2.92
CA GLN A 99 -11.71 -1.95 -2.84
C GLN A 99 -11.96 -2.60 -1.46
N PHE A 100 -12.02 -1.81 -0.40
CA PHE A 100 -12.38 -2.35 0.91
C PHE A 100 -13.89 -2.51 1.07
N PHE A 101 -14.68 -1.44 1.05
CA PHE A 101 -16.11 -1.50 1.41
C PHE A 101 -16.99 -2.22 0.39
N VAL A 102 -16.63 -2.18 -0.89
CA VAL A 102 -17.40 -2.88 -1.94
C VAL A 102 -16.78 -4.22 -2.30
N GLY A 103 -15.44 -4.29 -2.36
CA GLY A 103 -14.72 -5.48 -2.77
C GLY A 103 -14.59 -6.53 -1.66
N SER A 104 -13.82 -6.23 -0.61
CA SER A 104 -13.48 -7.23 0.43
C SER A 104 -14.47 -7.26 1.60
N GLY A 105 -15.04 -6.13 2.00
CA GLY A 105 -15.85 -5.99 3.22
C GLY A 105 -17.02 -6.97 3.32
N PRO A 106 -17.94 -7.02 2.34
CA PRO A 106 -19.06 -7.95 2.37
C PRO A 106 -18.60 -9.40 2.43
N SER A 107 -17.57 -9.75 1.65
CA SER A 107 -17.05 -11.12 1.54
C SER A 107 -16.32 -11.57 2.80
N VAL A 108 -15.56 -10.69 3.47
CA VAL A 108 -14.85 -11.04 4.71
C VAL A 108 -15.83 -11.28 5.87
N MET A 109 -16.90 -10.47 5.96
CA MET A 109 -17.94 -10.67 6.97
C MET A 109 -18.67 -11.99 6.77
N GLN A 110 -19.03 -12.28 5.52
CA GLN A 110 -19.67 -13.55 5.19
C GLN A 110 -18.76 -14.75 5.43
N MET A 111 -17.48 -14.65 5.06
CA MET A 111 -16.49 -15.70 5.33
C MET A 111 -16.40 -16.00 6.82
N TYR A 112 -16.37 -14.97 7.68
CA TYR A 112 -16.37 -15.13 9.13
C TYR A 112 -17.60 -15.90 9.61
N ASN A 113 -18.80 -15.42 9.26
CA ASN A 113 -20.07 -16.02 9.71
C ASN A 113 -20.16 -17.49 9.28
N LYS A 114 -19.90 -17.76 8.01
CA LYS A 114 -19.96 -19.12 7.45
C LYS A 114 -18.89 -20.04 8.06
N ALA A 115 -17.69 -19.55 8.31
CA ALA A 115 -16.64 -20.30 8.96
C ALA A 115 -16.99 -20.67 10.41
N LYS A 116 -17.62 -19.77 11.15
CA LYS A 116 -18.13 -20.04 12.51
C LYS A 116 -19.24 -21.09 12.50
N GLU A 117 -20.20 -21.01 11.57
CA GLU A 117 -21.28 -21.98 11.42
C GLU A 117 -20.78 -23.39 11.06
N THR A 118 -19.79 -23.47 10.21
CA THR A 118 -19.26 -24.75 9.69
C THR A 118 -18.14 -25.34 10.55
N GLY A 119 -17.57 -24.56 11.48
CA GLY A 119 -16.44 -24.96 12.31
C GLY A 119 -15.09 -24.91 11.61
N ALA A 120 -14.99 -24.11 10.53
CA ALA A 120 -13.74 -23.81 9.82
C ALA A 120 -12.95 -22.71 10.57
N THR A 121 -12.45 -23.03 11.76
CA THR A 121 -11.89 -22.07 12.72
C THR A 121 -10.76 -21.21 12.13
N HIS A 122 -9.89 -21.80 11.31
CA HIS A 122 -8.78 -21.07 10.70
C HIS A 122 -9.25 -20.05 9.65
N TYR A 123 -10.35 -20.33 8.92
CA TYR A 123 -10.97 -19.31 8.04
C TYR A 123 -11.64 -18.20 8.83
N ALA A 124 -12.26 -18.51 9.98
CA ALA A 124 -12.82 -17.49 10.86
C ALA A 124 -11.70 -16.60 11.41
N ALA A 125 -10.58 -17.18 11.81
CA ALA A 125 -9.39 -16.44 12.26
C ALA A 125 -8.82 -15.53 11.17
N ALA A 126 -8.62 -16.06 9.96
CA ALA A 126 -8.14 -15.27 8.82
C ALA A 126 -9.10 -14.12 8.49
N ALA A 127 -10.42 -14.36 8.56
CA ALA A 127 -11.42 -13.32 8.35
C ALA A 127 -11.29 -12.18 9.37
N GLN A 128 -11.10 -12.49 10.66
CA GLN A 128 -10.93 -11.47 11.69
C GLN A 128 -9.65 -10.65 11.51
N VAL A 129 -8.53 -11.28 11.13
CA VAL A 129 -7.29 -10.55 10.79
C VAL A 129 -7.50 -9.60 9.62
N LEU A 130 -8.08 -10.09 8.52
CA LEU A 130 -8.27 -9.29 7.30
C LEU A 130 -9.29 -8.18 7.50
N ARG A 131 -10.39 -8.46 8.24
CA ARG A 131 -11.38 -7.45 8.64
C ARG A 131 -10.74 -6.35 9.46
N SER A 132 -10.00 -6.71 10.51
CA SER A 132 -9.35 -5.74 11.39
C SER A 132 -8.35 -4.88 10.63
N TYR A 133 -7.51 -5.50 9.81
CA TYR A 133 -6.56 -4.76 8.99
C TYR A 133 -7.25 -3.77 8.04
N GLY A 134 -8.32 -4.20 7.37
CA GLY A 134 -9.06 -3.32 6.45
C GLY A 134 -9.67 -2.12 7.16
N PHE A 135 -10.34 -2.31 8.29
CA PHE A 135 -10.92 -1.20 9.07
C PHE A 135 -9.85 -0.29 9.66
N LEU A 136 -8.76 -0.83 10.21
CA LEU A 136 -7.64 -0.03 10.72
C LEU A 136 -7.04 0.85 9.61
N MET A 137 -6.80 0.28 8.42
CA MET A 137 -6.31 1.05 7.27
C MET A 137 -7.28 2.17 6.88
N MET A 138 -8.59 1.90 6.88
CA MET A 138 -9.60 2.92 6.56
C MET A 138 -9.65 4.03 7.61
N VAL A 139 -9.63 3.70 8.91
CA VAL A 139 -9.58 4.71 9.98
C VAL A 139 -8.30 5.52 9.93
N ASP A 140 -7.18 4.88 9.61
CA ASP A 140 -5.90 5.57 9.45
C ASP A 140 -5.92 6.58 8.29
N MET A 141 -6.67 6.28 7.23
CA MET A 141 -6.81 7.19 6.09
C MET A 141 -7.83 8.30 6.33
N TYR A 142 -9.04 7.93 6.74
CA TYR A 142 -10.22 8.83 6.69
C TYR A 142 -10.69 9.28 8.07
N GLY A 143 -10.27 8.62 9.14
CA GLY A 143 -10.82 8.81 10.48
C GLY A 143 -12.07 7.96 10.72
N GLU A 144 -13.06 8.54 11.34
CA GLU A 144 -14.33 7.91 11.70
C GLU A 144 -15.04 7.36 10.46
N MET A 145 -15.71 6.19 10.60
CA MET A 145 -16.48 5.56 9.53
C MET A 145 -17.47 4.53 10.06
N PRO A 146 -18.41 4.04 9.25
CA PRO A 146 -19.26 2.94 9.63
C PRO A 146 -18.45 1.68 9.95
N TYR A 147 -18.69 1.06 11.09
CA TYR A 147 -18.09 -0.20 11.50
C TYR A 147 -19.16 -1.26 11.82
N PHE A 148 -20.05 -1.00 12.78
CA PHE A 148 -21.10 -1.95 13.16
C PHE A 148 -22.17 -2.10 12.09
N GLU A 149 -22.53 -1.01 11.44
CA GLU A 149 -23.52 -1.03 10.35
C GLU A 149 -22.85 -1.13 8.96
N ALA A 150 -21.51 -1.20 8.90
CA ALA A 150 -20.84 -1.43 7.64
C ALA A 150 -21.30 -2.76 7.02
N VAL A 151 -21.60 -2.74 5.74
CA VAL A 151 -22.04 -3.91 4.97
C VAL A 151 -23.27 -4.64 5.55
N SER A 152 -24.05 -3.96 6.37
CA SER A 152 -25.28 -4.48 6.98
C SER A 152 -26.49 -4.48 6.02
N GLY A 153 -26.36 -3.83 4.86
CA GLY A 153 -27.47 -3.53 3.96
C GLY A 153 -28.16 -2.18 4.27
N SER A 154 -27.73 -1.46 5.31
CA SER A 154 -28.19 -0.09 5.56
C SER A 154 -27.76 0.84 4.43
N VAL A 155 -28.67 1.64 3.92
CA VAL A 155 -28.40 2.64 2.88
C VAL A 155 -27.69 3.87 3.47
N HIS A 156 -27.89 4.13 4.77
CA HIS A 156 -27.29 5.25 5.51
C HIS A 156 -26.70 4.74 6.82
N PRO A 157 -25.60 3.95 6.77
CA PRO A 157 -24.99 3.39 7.97
C PRO A 157 -24.48 4.50 8.90
N THR A 158 -24.67 4.30 10.19
CA THR A 158 -24.14 5.19 11.23
C THR A 158 -22.63 5.06 11.32
N TYR A 159 -21.96 6.15 11.67
CA TYR A 159 -20.51 6.20 11.86
C TYR A 159 -20.14 5.87 13.30
N ASP A 160 -19.06 5.13 13.44
CA ASP A 160 -18.42 4.82 14.72
C ASP A 160 -17.15 5.63 14.93
N THR A 161 -16.79 5.88 16.19
CA THR A 161 -15.58 6.65 16.52
C THR A 161 -14.31 5.85 16.23
N GLY A 162 -13.21 6.54 15.95
CA GLY A 162 -11.91 5.90 15.75
C GLY A 162 -11.50 5.03 16.96
N GLU A 163 -11.79 5.48 18.19
CA GLU A 163 -11.56 4.70 19.43
C GLU A 163 -12.34 3.40 19.44
N THR A 164 -13.64 3.46 19.13
CA THR A 164 -14.50 2.27 19.06
C THR A 164 -13.95 1.27 18.05
N ILE A 165 -13.62 1.74 16.84
CA ILE A 165 -13.13 0.86 15.77
C ILE A 165 -11.78 0.21 16.14
N TYR A 166 -10.83 0.98 16.70
CA TYR A 166 -9.56 0.43 17.17
C TYR A 166 -9.75 -0.61 18.27
N THR A 167 -10.63 -0.35 19.23
CA THR A 167 -10.95 -1.28 20.32
C THR A 167 -11.54 -2.59 19.79
N GLU A 168 -12.49 -2.51 18.88
CA GLU A 168 -13.13 -3.69 18.30
C GLU A 168 -12.14 -4.46 17.39
N CYS A 169 -11.29 -3.77 16.63
CA CYS A 169 -10.26 -4.43 15.84
C CYS A 169 -9.25 -5.18 16.71
N LEU A 170 -8.83 -4.63 17.84
CA LEU A 170 -7.96 -5.34 18.80
C LEU A 170 -8.63 -6.59 19.37
N LYS A 171 -9.92 -6.53 19.72
CA LYS A 171 -10.70 -7.72 20.15
C LYS A 171 -10.79 -8.77 19.05
N ASN A 172 -11.04 -8.35 17.80
CA ASN A 172 -11.10 -9.27 16.67
C ASN A 172 -9.74 -9.95 16.41
N ILE A 173 -8.64 -9.23 16.59
CA ILE A 173 -7.29 -9.81 16.46
C ILE A 173 -7.04 -10.81 17.58
N ASP A 174 -7.49 -10.54 18.81
CA ASP A 174 -7.38 -11.48 19.91
C ASP A 174 -8.21 -12.74 19.67
N GLU A 175 -9.45 -12.60 19.20
CA GLU A 175 -10.25 -13.75 18.76
C GLU A 175 -9.55 -14.54 17.64
N ALA A 176 -8.95 -13.88 16.67
CA ALA A 176 -8.21 -14.55 15.62
C ALA A 176 -7.04 -15.40 16.15
N ILE A 177 -6.27 -14.86 17.10
CA ILE A 177 -5.18 -15.57 17.77
C ILE A 177 -5.69 -16.82 18.49
N GLU A 178 -6.82 -16.71 19.19
CA GLU A 178 -7.45 -17.86 19.85
C GLU A 178 -7.92 -18.91 18.84
N LEU A 179 -8.57 -18.47 17.77
CA LEU A 179 -9.09 -19.35 16.72
C LEU A 179 -7.98 -20.09 15.95
N PHE A 180 -6.83 -19.45 15.68
CA PHE A 180 -5.69 -20.14 15.06
C PHE A 180 -5.10 -21.23 15.96
N ASN A 181 -5.22 -21.10 17.28
CA ASN A 181 -4.81 -22.11 18.25
C ASN A 181 -5.91 -23.17 18.52
N THR A 182 -7.08 -23.03 17.93
CA THR A 182 -8.21 -23.94 18.11
C THR A 182 -8.27 -24.94 16.94
N PRO A 183 -8.32 -26.25 17.21
CA PRO A 183 -8.45 -27.25 16.13
C PRO A 183 -9.72 -27.01 15.29
N GLN A 184 -9.60 -27.19 13.98
CA GLN A 184 -10.75 -27.16 13.09
C GLN A 184 -11.65 -28.37 13.29
N LYS A 185 -12.95 -28.21 13.02
CA LYS A 185 -13.89 -29.34 12.95
C LYS A 185 -13.43 -30.30 11.83
N PRO A 186 -13.43 -31.62 12.08
CA PRO A 186 -13.10 -32.59 11.04
C PRO A 186 -13.95 -32.43 9.78
N GLY A 187 -13.32 -32.38 8.61
CA GLY A 187 -13.98 -32.16 7.32
C GLY A 187 -14.17 -30.71 6.93
N SER A 188 -13.72 -29.75 7.76
CA SER A 188 -13.62 -28.36 7.34
C SER A 188 -12.54 -28.19 6.27
N PRO A 189 -12.70 -27.25 5.31
CA PRO A 189 -11.70 -26.98 4.29
C PRO A 189 -10.38 -26.50 4.92
N GLU A 190 -9.27 -26.95 4.36
CA GLU A 190 -7.94 -26.47 4.77
C GLU A 190 -7.69 -25.07 4.25
N LEU A 191 -6.94 -24.26 5.01
CA LEU A 191 -6.67 -22.86 4.63
C LEU A 191 -5.94 -22.78 3.28
N SER A 192 -5.10 -23.77 2.98
CA SER A 192 -4.35 -23.89 1.72
C SER A 192 -5.23 -23.95 0.46
N GLU A 193 -6.52 -24.30 0.59
CA GLU A 193 -7.45 -24.34 -0.54
C GLU A 193 -7.79 -22.95 -1.11
N GLY A 194 -7.54 -21.87 -0.34
CA GLY A 194 -7.90 -20.52 -0.77
C GLY A 194 -6.89 -19.43 -0.40
N ASP A 195 -5.86 -19.75 0.37
CA ASP A 195 -4.91 -18.74 0.87
C ASP A 195 -3.79 -18.46 -0.14
N SER A 196 -3.82 -17.30 -0.75
CA SER A 196 -2.79 -16.81 -1.68
C SER A 196 -1.62 -16.09 -1.01
N TRP A 197 -1.71 -15.73 0.29
CA TRP A 197 -0.67 -14.96 0.97
C TRP A 197 0.34 -15.85 1.70
N ASN A 198 -0.13 -16.79 2.47
CA ASN A 198 0.69 -17.67 3.30
C ASN A 198 0.64 -19.17 2.88
N GLY A 199 -0.08 -19.49 1.80
CA GLY A 199 -0.18 -20.87 1.29
C GLY A 199 -0.86 -21.83 2.26
N GLY A 200 -1.66 -21.31 3.19
CA GLY A 200 -2.35 -22.10 4.21
C GLY A 200 -1.55 -22.36 5.48
N ASP A 201 -0.37 -21.79 5.61
CA ASP A 201 0.46 -21.94 6.82
C ASP A 201 -0.17 -21.17 8.00
N VAL A 202 -0.81 -21.90 8.91
CA VAL A 202 -1.47 -21.38 10.10
C VAL A 202 -0.49 -20.66 11.04
N ASN A 203 0.76 -21.11 11.12
CA ASN A 203 1.77 -20.45 11.96
C ASN A 203 2.15 -19.09 11.40
N LYS A 204 2.28 -18.95 10.09
CA LYS A 204 2.49 -17.64 9.45
C LYS A 204 1.33 -16.69 9.70
N TRP A 205 0.09 -17.19 9.60
CA TRP A 205 -1.10 -16.41 9.95
C TRP A 205 -1.12 -15.96 11.41
N LEU A 206 -0.75 -16.85 12.32
CA LEU A 206 -0.68 -16.53 13.75
C LEU A 206 0.37 -15.45 14.02
N LYS A 207 1.58 -15.59 13.42
CA LYS A 207 2.64 -14.57 13.51
C LYS A 207 2.20 -13.23 12.90
N MET A 208 1.51 -13.26 11.77
CA MET A 208 0.91 -12.10 11.12
C MET A 208 -0.10 -11.39 12.05
N ALA A 209 -0.96 -12.15 12.75
CA ALA A 209 -1.92 -11.61 13.71
C ALA A 209 -1.22 -10.91 14.90
N TYR A 210 -0.15 -11.51 15.43
CA TYR A 210 0.65 -10.89 16.49
C TYR A 210 1.36 -9.62 16.04
N LEU A 211 1.91 -9.59 14.81
CA LEU A 211 2.51 -8.37 14.27
C LEU A 211 1.47 -7.27 14.03
N LEU A 212 0.29 -7.63 13.49
CA LEU A 212 -0.80 -6.67 13.34
C LEU A 212 -1.22 -6.09 14.69
N LYS A 213 -1.30 -6.93 15.74
CA LYS A 213 -1.59 -6.46 17.10
C LYS A 213 -0.52 -5.52 17.62
N ALA A 214 0.75 -5.88 17.48
CA ALA A 214 1.89 -5.04 17.89
C ALA A 214 1.89 -3.68 17.16
N ARG A 215 1.68 -3.69 15.84
CA ARG A 215 1.55 -2.50 15.00
C ARG A 215 0.41 -1.59 15.48
N THR A 216 -0.78 -2.18 15.71
CA THR A 216 -1.98 -1.46 16.15
C THR A 216 -1.77 -0.82 17.53
N LEU A 217 -1.18 -1.55 18.48
CA LEU A 217 -0.86 -1.02 19.81
C LEU A 217 0.21 0.08 19.74
N ASN A 218 1.25 -0.10 18.91
CA ASN A 218 2.30 0.91 18.74
C ASN A 218 1.79 2.18 18.06
N GLN A 219 0.74 2.06 17.21
CA GLN A 219 0.05 3.20 16.62
C GLN A 219 -0.54 4.14 17.67
N LEU A 220 -0.92 3.62 18.84
CA LEU A 220 -1.48 4.37 19.95
C LEU A 220 -0.43 5.13 20.80
N SER A 221 0.77 5.36 20.28
CA SER A 221 1.87 6.01 21.02
C SER A 221 1.58 7.42 21.51
N LYS A 222 0.56 8.11 20.96
CA LYS A 222 0.07 9.40 21.44
C LYS A 222 -1.09 9.27 22.45
N LYS A 223 -1.59 8.07 22.69
CA LYS A 223 -2.68 7.75 23.63
C LYS A 223 -2.10 7.18 24.92
N SER A 224 -1.66 8.04 25.82
CA SER A 224 -0.88 7.66 27.01
C SER A 224 -1.54 6.60 27.90
N LYS A 225 -2.88 6.55 27.92
CA LYS A 225 -3.66 5.58 28.70
C LYS A 225 -3.79 4.21 28.02
N LEU A 226 -3.59 4.16 26.69
CA LEU A 226 -3.77 2.95 25.89
C LEU A 226 -2.45 2.38 25.39
N TYR A 227 -1.38 3.15 25.44
CA TYR A 227 -0.06 2.73 25.00
C TYR A 227 0.59 1.83 26.05
N ASP A 228 0.72 0.55 25.72
CA ASP A 228 1.33 -0.46 26.58
C ASP A 228 2.58 -1.04 25.93
N PRO A 229 3.77 -0.53 26.26
CA PRO A 229 5.03 -0.97 25.68
C PRO A 229 5.37 -2.43 26.02
N ASP A 230 4.96 -2.96 27.17
CA ASP A 230 5.24 -4.34 27.54
C ASP A 230 4.37 -5.32 26.75
N LEU A 231 3.11 -4.98 26.54
CA LEU A 231 2.21 -5.77 25.68
C LEU A 231 2.67 -5.74 24.21
N ILE A 232 3.17 -4.59 23.72
CA ILE A 232 3.73 -4.50 22.36
C ILE A 232 4.93 -5.45 22.21
N LEU A 233 5.88 -5.41 23.16
CA LEU A 233 7.04 -6.30 23.13
C LEU A 233 6.62 -7.77 23.20
N ALA A 234 5.66 -8.11 24.05
CA ALA A 234 5.14 -9.49 24.16
C ALA A 234 4.50 -9.97 22.84
N CYS A 235 3.84 -9.08 22.08
CA CYS A 235 3.32 -9.40 20.77
C CYS A 235 4.45 -9.57 19.73
N VAL A 236 5.45 -8.69 19.74
CA VAL A 236 6.60 -8.78 18.82
C VAL A 236 7.39 -10.08 19.02
N GLU A 237 7.56 -10.57 20.25
CA GLU A 237 8.24 -11.85 20.51
C GLU A 237 7.49 -13.07 19.92
N LYS A 238 6.20 -12.94 19.65
CA LYS A 238 5.36 -13.99 19.04
C LYS A 238 5.11 -13.76 17.54
N ALA A 239 5.56 -12.62 17.02
CA ALA A 239 5.46 -12.27 15.61
C ALA A 239 6.56 -12.97 14.77
N GLN A 240 6.88 -12.43 13.61
CA GLN A 240 7.92 -12.97 12.74
C GLN A 240 9.28 -13.04 13.49
N THR A 241 9.97 -14.17 13.37
CA THR A 241 11.27 -14.43 13.99
C THR A 241 12.42 -14.48 12.99
N SER A 242 12.10 -14.60 11.72
CA SER A 242 13.00 -14.54 10.58
C SER A 242 12.25 -14.10 9.31
N ILE A 243 12.96 -13.80 8.24
CA ILE A 243 12.37 -13.48 6.93
C ILE A 243 11.60 -14.65 6.30
N ASP A 244 11.76 -15.87 6.78
CA ASP A 244 11.00 -17.03 6.32
C ASP A 244 9.57 -17.05 6.87
N ASP A 245 9.33 -16.31 7.95
CA ASP A 245 8.02 -16.11 8.54
C ASP A 245 7.20 -15.00 7.89
N ASP A 246 7.82 -14.23 7.00
CA ASP A 246 7.20 -13.05 6.40
C ASP A 246 5.97 -13.40 5.59
N THR A 247 4.98 -12.53 5.65
CA THR A 247 3.79 -12.57 4.82
C THR A 247 3.92 -11.57 3.67
N TYR A 248 3.75 -12.08 2.47
CA TYR A 248 3.80 -11.29 1.26
C TYR A 248 2.46 -11.32 0.53
N ILE A 249 2.05 -10.19 -0.04
CA ILE A 249 1.04 -10.19 -1.10
C ILE A 249 1.78 -10.46 -2.39
N LEU A 250 1.64 -11.66 -2.91
CA LEU A 250 2.30 -12.08 -4.15
C LEU A 250 1.66 -11.36 -5.34
N GLN A 251 2.46 -11.10 -6.35
CA GLN A 251 2.04 -10.44 -7.56
C GLN A 251 2.44 -11.26 -8.77
N GLU A 252 1.60 -11.22 -9.80
CA GLU A 252 1.87 -11.92 -11.04
C GLU A 252 2.45 -10.97 -12.09
N ASP A 253 3.41 -11.47 -12.82
CA ASP A 253 3.92 -10.83 -14.03
C ASP A 253 3.02 -11.19 -15.22
N VAL A 254 1.72 -10.92 -15.10
CA VAL A 254 0.76 -11.21 -16.16
C VAL A 254 0.44 -9.94 -16.94
N LYS A 255 0.65 -10.01 -18.24
CA LYS A 255 0.22 -9.00 -19.18
C LYS A 255 -1.29 -9.09 -19.38
N THR A 256 -2.06 -8.51 -18.48
CA THR A 256 -3.50 -8.41 -18.71
C THR A 256 -3.80 -7.27 -19.66
N THR A 257 -4.39 -7.59 -20.80
CA THR A 257 -4.98 -6.62 -21.74
C THR A 257 -6.35 -6.17 -21.27
N SER A 258 -6.93 -6.83 -20.29
CA SER A 258 -8.24 -6.54 -19.73
C SER A 258 -8.13 -5.36 -18.76
N LYS A 259 -8.88 -4.31 -19.04
CA LYS A 259 -9.13 -3.21 -18.10
C LYS A 259 -10.23 -3.58 -17.09
N ASP A 260 -10.83 -4.73 -17.27
CA ASP A 260 -11.98 -5.18 -16.50
C ASP A 260 -11.48 -5.95 -15.28
N PHE A 261 -11.38 -5.22 -14.21
CA PHE A 261 -10.86 -5.64 -12.92
C PHE A 261 -11.71 -6.71 -12.25
N ILE A 262 -13.00 -6.74 -12.60
CA ILE A 262 -14.03 -7.57 -11.99
C ILE A 262 -14.17 -8.90 -12.73
N SER A 263 -13.72 -8.98 -13.98
CA SER A 263 -13.86 -10.16 -14.82
C SER A 263 -12.68 -11.13 -14.74
N THR A 264 -11.64 -10.82 -14.00
CA THR A 264 -10.53 -11.74 -13.80
C THR A 264 -10.96 -12.89 -12.90
N ASP A 265 -10.69 -14.10 -13.33
CA ASP A 265 -10.94 -15.32 -12.58
C ASP A 265 -10.46 -15.17 -11.13
N PRO A 266 -11.36 -15.27 -10.12
CA PRO A 266 -10.98 -15.15 -8.73
C PRO A 266 -10.00 -16.22 -8.24
N VAL A 267 -9.68 -17.21 -9.04
CA VAL A 267 -8.63 -18.20 -8.76
C VAL A 267 -7.23 -17.63 -9.08
N ASN A 268 -7.12 -16.65 -9.98
CA ASN A 268 -5.88 -15.93 -10.28
C ASN A 268 -5.87 -14.57 -9.59
N THR A 269 -5.93 -14.59 -8.27
CA THR A 269 -6.12 -13.41 -7.44
C THR A 269 -4.84 -12.67 -7.09
N ASN A 270 -3.79 -12.86 -7.85
CA ASN A 270 -2.57 -12.11 -7.63
C ASN A 270 -2.72 -10.72 -8.25
N TRP A 271 -2.69 -9.75 -7.37
CA TRP A 271 -2.64 -8.35 -7.74
C TRP A 271 -1.31 -8.04 -8.43
N ASN A 272 -1.28 -7.16 -9.41
CA ASN A 272 -0.04 -6.65 -9.95
C ASN A 272 -0.02 -5.13 -10.02
N TRP A 273 1.15 -4.57 -9.87
CA TRP A 273 1.38 -3.14 -9.93
C TRP A 273 0.93 -2.52 -11.25
N ASN A 274 0.91 -3.29 -12.33
CA ASN A 274 0.44 -2.84 -13.65
C ASN A 274 -1.05 -2.52 -13.69
N GLN A 275 -1.86 -3.32 -13.02
CA GLN A 275 -3.31 -3.10 -12.99
C GLN A 275 -3.66 -1.83 -12.24
N THR A 276 -2.92 -1.53 -11.17
CA THR A 276 -3.19 -0.38 -10.31
C THR A 276 -2.83 0.94 -10.97
N TYR A 277 -1.75 0.99 -11.74
CA TYR A 277 -1.11 2.26 -12.15
C TYR A 277 -0.84 2.39 -13.63
N ASN A 278 -1.47 1.61 -14.43
CA ASN A 278 -1.56 1.64 -15.88
C ASN A 278 -0.78 2.78 -16.58
N GLY A 279 0.53 2.60 -16.71
CA GLY A 279 1.38 3.49 -17.50
C GLY A 279 1.97 4.73 -16.80
N ASN A 280 1.58 5.04 -15.60
CA ASN A 280 1.94 6.31 -14.94
C ASN A 280 3.18 6.25 -14.02
N ARG A 281 3.72 5.08 -13.81
CA ARG A 281 4.85 4.83 -12.88
C ARG A 281 6.19 5.36 -13.34
N HIS A 282 6.36 5.48 -14.63
CA HIS A 282 7.57 6.00 -15.25
C HIS A 282 7.83 7.47 -14.99
N ILE A 283 6.84 8.19 -14.51
CA ILE A 283 6.95 9.61 -14.18
C ILE A 283 7.24 9.86 -12.70
N THR A 284 7.32 8.81 -11.89
CA THR A 284 7.65 8.90 -10.47
C THR A 284 9.16 8.89 -10.29
N LEU A 285 9.68 9.85 -9.56
CA LEU A 285 11.11 10.07 -9.35
C LEU A 285 11.43 10.04 -7.86
N PRO A 286 12.57 9.47 -7.44
CA PRO A 286 13.04 9.62 -6.07
C PRO A 286 13.31 11.09 -5.76
N THR A 287 13.03 11.50 -4.53
CA THR A 287 13.43 12.83 -4.05
C THR A 287 14.90 12.82 -3.63
N LYS A 288 15.48 14.02 -3.53
CA LYS A 288 16.83 14.18 -2.98
C LYS A 288 16.92 13.68 -1.53
N TRP A 289 15.87 13.85 -0.74
CA TRP A 289 15.83 13.30 0.62
C TRP A 289 16.00 11.78 0.63
N LEU A 290 15.24 11.06 -0.22
CA LEU A 290 15.38 9.59 -0.31
C LEU A 290 16.78 9.21 -0.80
N GLU A 291 17.34 9.91 -1.77
CA GLU A 291 18.72 9.68 -2.21
C GLU A 291 19.71 9.90 -1.06
N ASP A 292 19.61 11.03 -0.34
CA ASP A 292 20.55 11.38 0.73
C ASP A 292 20.57 10.34 1.86
N ILE A 293 19.41 9.87 2.31
CA ILE A 293 19.35 8.85 3.36
C ILE A 293 19.83 7.47 2.90
N LEU A 294 19.85 7.20 1.60
CA LEU A 294 20.39 5.96 1.02
C LEU A 294 21.89 6.06 0.71
N VAL A 295 22.34 7.21 0.23
CA VAL A 295 23.72 7.36 -0.26
C VAL A 295 24.68 7.78 0.85
N ASN A 296 24.21 8.49 1.84
CA ASN A 296 25.04 9.04 2.91
C ASN A 296 24.33 9.05 4.28
N PHE A 297 23.82 7.89 4.70
CA PHE A 297 23.14 7.76 6.00
C PHE A 297 24.01 8.27 7.15
N ASP A 298 23.43 9.09 8.03
CA ASP A 298 24.09 9.71 9.19
C ASP A 298 25.39 10.47 8.83
N ASN A 299 25.52 10.94 7.59
CA ASN A 299 26.69 11.67 7.09
C ASN A 299 28.02 10.94 7.27
N LYS A 300 28.00 9.60 7.20
CA LYS A 300 29.19 8.75 7.37
C LYS A 300 29.99 8.55 6.09
N GLY A 301 29.48 8.99 4.93
CA GLY A 301 30.12 8.77 3.63
C GLY A 301 30.10 7.29 3.19
N ILE A 302 29.22 6.48 3.78
CA ILE A 302 29.06 5.06 3.46
C ILE A 302 27.66 4.86 2.89
N GLU A 303 27.60 4.35 1.67
CA GLU A 303 26.35 4.10 0.97
C GLU A 303 25.62 2.88 1.54
N ASP A 304 24.30 3.00 1.70
CA ASP A 304 23.42 1.88 1.99
C ASP A 304 23.40 0.91 0.79
N PRO A 305 23.67 -0.40 1.00
CA PRO A 305 23.71 -1.36 -0.11
C PRO A 305 22.36 -1.48 -0.87
N ARG A 306 21.26 -1.05 -0.26
CA ARG A 306 19.93 -1.02 -0.90
C ARG A 306 19.77 0.13 -1.91
N ALA A 307 20.65 1.14 -1.89
CA ALA A 307 20.56 2.30 -2.79
C ALA A 307 20.49 1.90 -4.26
N ASP A 308 21.35 0.97 -4.70
CA ASP A 308 21.37 0.49 -6.08
C ASP A 308 20.11 -0.28 -6.51
N LYS A 309 19.31 -0.75 -5.54
CA LYS A 309 18.10 -1.54 -5.75
C LYS A 309 16.83 -0.70 -5.69
N ILE A 310 16.89 0.40 -4.93
CA ILE A 310 15.77 1.33 -4.72
C ILE A 310 15.79 2.47 -5.73
N ILE A 311 16.97 3.06 -5.97
CA ILE A 311 17.14 4.11 -6.99
C ILE A 311 17.34 3.42 -8.33
N ALA A 312 16.40 3.65 -9.25
CA ALA A 312 16.42 2.99 -10.54
C ALA A 312 17.64 3.37 -11.38
N TRP A 313 18.12 2.40 -12.12
CA TRP A 313 19.12 2.56 -13.16
C TRP A 313 18.46 2.62 -14.53
N ARG A 314 19.05 3.34 -15.46
CA ARG A 314 18.60 3.39 -16.84
C ARG A 314 19.76 3.17 -17.78
N GLN A 315 19.50 2.39 -18.85
CA GLN A 315 20.47 2.18 -19.91
C GLN A 315 20.36 3.32 -20.93
N PHE A 316 21.46 3.94 -21.23
CA PHE A 316 21.61 4.93 -22.27
C PHE A 316 22.52 4.41 -23.36
N ASN A 317 22.30 4.87 -24.59
CA ASN A 317 23.26 4.66 -25.67
C ASN A 317 24.13 5.92 -25.77
N VAL A 318 25.35 5.84 -25.23
CA VAL A 318 26.32 6.93 -25.25
C VAL A 318 27.36 6.60 -26.33
N ASN A 319 27.35 7.34 -27.40
CA ASN A 319 28.30 7.13 -28.54
C ASN A 319 28.34 5.68 -29.06
N GLY A 320 27.19 5.03 -29.15
CA GLY A 320 27.08 3.64 -29.61
C GLY A 320 27.31 2.58 -28.54
N VAL A 321 27.69 2.98 -27.32
CA VAL A 321 27.90 2.08 -26.17
C VAL A 321 26.72 2.13 -25.23
N LYS A 322 26.11 0.98 -24.93
CA LYS A 322 25.07 0.85 -23.89
C LYS A 322 25.70 1.03 -22.51
N THR A 323 25.25 2.03 -21.78
CA THR A 323 25.78 2.39 -20.48
C THR A 323 24.65 2.47 -19.46
N TRP A 324 24.77 1.78 -18.34
CA TRP A 324 23.86 1.88 -17.22
C TRP A 324 24.25 3.04 -16.31
N ILE A 325 23.30 3.90 -16.00
CA ILE A 325 23.49 5.07 -15.13
C ILE A 325 22.41 5.06 -14.05
N ARG A 326 22.84 5.16 -12.78
CA ARG A 326 21.93 5.30 -11.64
C ARG A 326 21.32 6.68 -11.63
N GLY A 327 20.02 6.76 -11.35
CA GLY A 327 19.29 8.00 -11.18
C GLY A 327 19.77 8.82 -9.99
N LYS A 328 19.35 10.08 -9.98
CA LYS A 328 19.55 11.03 -8.88
C LYS A 328 18.20 11.40 -8.28
N GLY A 329 18.23 11.78 -7.02
CA GLY A 329 17.07 12.36 -6.37
C GLY A 329 16.75 13.76 -6.87
N VAL A 330 15.47 14.05 -7.04
CA VAL A 330 15.00 15.38 -7.44
C VAL A 330 15.12 16.34 -6.27
N ASP A 331 15.86 17.43 -6.46
CA ASP A 331 15.84 18.55 -5.52
C ASP A 331 14.53 19.33 -5.71
N MET A 332 13.58 19.08 -4.83
CA MET A 332 12.25 19.67 -4.91
C MET A 332 12.26 21.20 -4.73
N SER A 333 13.34 21.78 -4.20
CA SER A 333 13.47 23.23 -4.07
C SER A 333 13.74 23.93 -5.42
N THR A 334 14.38 23.24 -6.35
CA THR A 334 14.85 23.83 -7.60
C THR A 334 14.22 23.21 -8.85
N ASP A 335 13.93 21.90 -8.84
CA ASP A 335 13.63 21.10 -10.03
C ASP A 335 12.13 20.84 -10.28
N ILE A 336 11.27 21.36 -9.43
CA ILE A 336 9.81 21.10 -9.46
C ILE A 336 9.13 21.57 -10.75
N ARG A 337 9.71 22.50 -11.43
CA ARG A 337 9.16 23.05 -12.68
C ARG A 337 9.73 22.40 -13.91
N MET A 338 9.77 21.07 -13.94
CA MET A 338 10.04 20.43 -15.20
C MET A 338 8.88 20.70 -16.18
N PRO A 339 9.01 21.63 -17.11
CA PRO A 339 8.01 21.78 -18.14
C PRO A 339 8.04 20.48 -18.94
N ASN A 340 6.93 19.76 -18.91
CA ASN A 340 6.76 18.50 -19.63
C ASN A 340 7.60 17.32 -19.13
N GLY A 341 7.66 17.12 -17.83
CA GLY A 341 7.87 15.83 -17.14
C GLY A 341 8.99 14.88 -17.55
N MET A 342 9.61 15.08 -18.67
CA MET A 342 10.64 14.19 -19.23
C MET A 342 11.86 14.92 -19.74
N SER A 343 11.88 16.23 -19.65
CA SER A 343 12.96 17.05 -20.23
C SER A 343 14.32 16.82 -19.61
N ASN A 344 14.38 16.23 -18.41
CA ASN A 344 15.66 15.95 -17.76
C ASN A 344 16.32 14.67 -18.27
N PHE A 345 15.56 13.80 -18.96
CA PHE A 345 16.13 12.60 -19.59
C PHE A 345 16.45 12.80 -21.07
N ILE A 346 15.81 13.81 -21.68
CA ILE A 346 15.97 14.08 -23.09
C ILE A 346 16.18 15.57 -23.29
N ALA A 347 17.17 15.89 -24.08
CA ALA A 347 17.32 17.19 -24.67
C ALA A 347 16.92 17.15 -26.14
N ARG A 348 16.40 18.26 -26.65
CA ARG A 348 16.19 18.40 -28.07
C ARG A 348 17.55 18.44 -28.79
N LYS A 349 17.70 17.76 -29.93
CA LYS A 349 18.89 17.92 -30.75
C LYS A 349 19.01 19.37 -31.22
N ASP A 350 20.24 19.84 -31.34
CA ASP A 350 20.52 21.23 -31.70
C ASP A 350 20.00 21.61 -33.09
N ASP A 351 19.90 20.63 -33.98
CA ASP A 351 19.33 20.77 -35.33
C ASP A 351 17.80 20.68 -35.41
N GLY A 352 17.16 20.47 -34.26
CA GLY A 352 15.70 20.35 -34.17
C GLY A 352 15.12 19.05 -34.71
N SER A 353 15.93 18.12 -35.21
CA SER A 353 15.49 16.91 -35.92
C SER A 353 14.98 15.79 -35.00
N GLY A 354 14.98 15.98 -33.68
CA GLY A 354 14.55 14.97 -32.74
C GLY A 354 15.09 15.20 -31.34
N TRP A 355 15.15 14.11 -30.56
CA TRP A 355 15.56 14.13 -29.18
C TRP A 355 16.85 13.33 -28.97
N LYS A 356 17.67 13.72 -28.01
CA LYS A 356 18.88 13.01 -27.61
C LYS A 356 18.85 12.80 -26.09
N PRO A 357 19.54 11.77 -25.54
CA PRO A 357 19.71 11.66 -24.09
C PRO A 357 20.33 12.94 -23.53
N SER A 358 19.75 13.47 -22.45
CA SER A 358 20.22 14.72 -21.83
C SER A 358 21.63 14.62 -21.27
N ILE A 359 22.10 13.40 -21.04
CA ILE A 359 23.46 13.10 -20.57
C ILE A 359 24.55 13.59 -21.55
N GLU A 360 24.23 13.65 -22.84
CA GLU A 360 25.20 14.15 -23.85
C GLU A 360 25.28 15.69 -23.89
N SER A 361 24.23 16.36 -23.41
CA SER A 361 24.12 17.83 -23.55
C SER A 361 24.48 18.59 -22.28
N ARG A 362 24.62 17.88 -21.13
CA ARG A 362 24.79 18.50 -19.82
C ARG A 362 25.76 17.69 -18.96
N ALA A 363 27.04 17.74 -19.31
CA ALA A 363 28.08 17.14 -18.48
C ALA A 363 28.03 17.73 -17.06
N GLY A 364 27.70 16.91 -16.07
CA GLY A 364 27.57 17.30 -14.66
C GLY A 364 26.14 17.51 -14.16
N ASP A 365 25.13 17.46 -15.03
CA ASP A 365 23.73 17.56 -14.61
C ASP A 365 23.22 16.27 -13.96
N SER A 366 22.23 16.45 -13.09
CA SER A 366 21.51 15.34 -12.46
C SER A 366 20.71 14.55 -13.48
N ILE A 367 20.72 13.23 -13.35
CA ILE A 367 19.91 12.32 -14.16
C ILE A 367 18.84 11.73 -13.27
N TYR A 368 17.59 12.00 -13.58
CA TYR A 368 16.44 11.47 -12.84
C TYR A 368 15.90 10.24 -13.55
N VAL A 369 15.71 9.16 -12.80
CA VAL A 369 15.23 7.88 -13.35
C VAL A 369 13.92 7.52 -12.66
N GLY A 370 12.90 7.21 -13.44
CA GLY A 370 11.60 6.81 -12.92
C GLY A 370 11.69 5.57 -12.01
N THR A 371 10.80 5.50 -11.05
CA THR A 371 10.76 4.40 -10.07
C THR A 371 10.44 3.05 -10.69
N TYR A 372 9.77 3.07 -11.82
CA TYR A 372 9.41 1.89 -12.56
C TYR A 372 9.74 2.04 -14.04
N SER A 373 10.19 0.95 -14.58
CA SER A 373 10.22 0.77 -16.00
C SER A 373 9.49 -0.50 -16.37
N GLY A 374 8.37 -0.38 -16.95
CA GLY A 374 7.54 -1.53 -17.32
C GLY A 374 8.17 -2.51 -18.25
N SER A 375 9.51 -2.70 -18.30
CA SER A 375 9.93 -3.59 -19.36
C SER A 375 11.40 -3.91 -19.50
N VAL A 376 12.10 -4.01 -18.47
CA VAL A 376 13.37 -4.72 -18.60
C VAL A 376 13.06 -6.20 -18.80
N GLY A 377 12.77 -6.57 -20.04
CA GLY A 377 12.63 -7.96 -20.43
C GLY A 377 11.53 -8.78 -19.76
N VAL A 378 10.76 -8.19 -18.86
CA VAL A 378 9.70 -8.88 -18.11
C VAL A 378 8.66 -9.50 -19.03
N TYR A 379 8.45 -8.90 -20.19
CA TYR A 379 7.53 -9.43 -21.20
C TYR A 379 8.24 -9.95 -22.46
N GLY A 380 9.54 -10.23 -22.38
CA GLY A 380 10.29 -10.71 -23.55
C GLY A 380 10.42 -9.68 -24.69
N THR A 381 9.95 -8.48 -24.48
CA THR A 381 10.15 -7.37 -25.38
C THR A 381 11.06 -6.37 -24.67
N ALA A 382 12.20 -6.09 -25.25
CA ALA A 382 13.00 -4.93 -24.93
C ALA A 382 12.18 -3.67 -25.27
N SER A 383 11.04 -3.50 -24.62
CA SER A 383 10.22 -2.34 -24.87
C SER A 383 10.79 -1.21 -24.05
N VAL A 384 11.42 -0.41 -24.73
CA VAL A 384 11.66 0.98 -24.50
C VAL A 384 10.41 1.56 -23.85
N ILE A 385 10.50 2.04 -22.63
CA ILE A 385 9.37 2.65 -21.95
C ILE A 385 8.84 3.82 -22.75
N TYR A 386 9.66 4.40 -23.57
CA TYR A 386 9.37 5.49 -24.48
C TYR A 386 10.05 5.29 -25.80
N ASP A 387 9.55 4.38 -26.59
CA ASP A 387 9.74 4.46 -28.01
C ASP A 387 8.80 5.53 -28.58
N ARG A 388 9.25 6.73 -28.58
CA ARG A 388 8.73 7.75 -29.49
C ARG A 388 9.54 7.77 -30.78
N GLY A 389 10.03 6.63 -31.21
CA GLY A 389 10.45 6.36 -32.57
C GLY A 389 11.79 6.93 -33.00
N THR A 390 12.56 7.64 -32.16
CA THR A 390 13.74 8.34 -32.67
C THR A 390 14.94 8.45 -31.73
N VAL A 391 14.78 8.05 -30.46
CA VAL A 391 15.92 8.05 -29.53
C VAL A 391 15.91 6.75 -28.77
N GLY A 392 17.00 6.01 -28.80
CA GLY A 392 17.17 4.78 -28.07
C GLY A 392 17.13 5.03 -26.56
N TRP A 393 15.93 5.15 -26.02
CA TRP A 393 15.71 5.12 -24.60
C TRP A 393 16.02 3.73 -24.12
N GLY A 394 17.05 3.66 -23.35
CA GLY A 394 17.46 2.40 -22.80
C GLY A 394 16.45 1.90 -21.77
N GLN A 395 16.62 0.66 -21.46
CA GLN A 395 15.86 -0.03 -20.42
C GLN A 395 16.07 0.65 -19.06
N SER A 396 15.10 0.56 -18.17
CA SER A 396 15.24 0.99 -16.78
C SER A 396 15.02 -0.18 -15.84
N SER A 397 15.77 -0.23 -14.76
CA SER A 397 15.66 -1.29 -13.77
C SER A 397 14.41 -1.18 -12.87
N GLY A 398 13.81 -0.01 -12.79
CA GLY A 398 12.78 0.28 -11.80
C GLY A 398 13.29 0.20 -10.35
N ASN A 399 12.41 0.50 -9.43
CA ASN A 399 12.61 0.26 -8.01
C ASN A 399 12.26 -1.20 -7.68
N VAL A 400 13.07 -1.87 -6.89
CA VAL A 400 12.90 -3.30 -6.55
C VAL A 400 11.52 -3.63 -5.97
N PHE A 401 10.93 -2.73 -5.19
CA PHE A 401 9.64 -2.98 -4.54
C PHE A 401 8.42 -2.93 -5.46
N ILE A 402 8.53 -2.32 -6.65
CA ILE A 402 7.39 -2.12 -7.57
C ILE A 402 7.63 -2.66 -8.97
N ARG A 403 8.58 -3.54 -9.16
CA ARG A 403 8.69 -4.33 -10.39
C ARG A 403 7.45 -5.21 -10.55
N PRO A 404 7.08 -5.61 -11.76
CA PRO A 404 5.78 -6.25 -12.02
C PRO A 404 5.42 -7.43 -11.11
N ASN A 405 6.37 -8.26 -10.77
CA ASN A 405 6.21 -9.44 -9.90
C ASN A 405 6.84 -9.25 -8.51
N SER A 406 7.17 -8.02 -8.13
CA SER A 406 7.64 -7.75 -6.77
C SER A 406 6.54 -8.01 -5.76
N PRO A 407 6.77 -8.80 -4.72
CA PRO A 407 5.80 -8.99 -3.66
C PRO A 407 5.61 -7.69 -2.88
N TYR A 408 4.41 -7.46 -2.40
CA TYR A 408 4.18 -6.43 -1.40
C TYR A 408 4.51 -7.00 -0.02
N LEU A 409 5.39 -6.33 0.70
CA LEU A 409 5.80 -6.73 2.06
C LEU A 409 4.71 -6.32 3.06
N TRP A 410 3.91 -7.29 3.52
CA TRP A 410 2.74 -6.99 4.34
C TRP A 410 3.03 -7.08 5.84
N ALA A 411 3.67 -8.16 6.29
CA ALA A 411 4.06 -8.39 7.68
C ALA A 411 5.44 -9.04 7.71
N THR A 412 6.45 -8.31 8.15
CA THR A 412 7.85 -8.73 8.01
C THR A 412 8.57 -8.75 9.34
N TYR A 413 9.59 -9.61 9.41
CA TYR A 413 10.52 -9.65 10.54
C TYR A 413 11.26 -8.31 10.70
N SER A 414 11.57 -7.65 9.60
CA SER A 414 12.15 -6.31 9.60
C SER A 414 11.29 -5.31 10.37
N GLU A 415 9.98 -5.25 10.05
CA GLU A 415 9.03 -4.39 10.78
C GLU A 415 8.94 -4.74 12.26
N ALA A 416 8.82 -6.03 12.60
CA ALA A 416 8.77 -6.50 13.98
C ALA A 416 9.98 -5.99 14.79
N GLN A 417 11.18 -6.06 14.21
CA GLN A 417 12.40 -5.60 14.84
C GLN A 417 12.46 -4.07 14.98
N PHE A 418 11.95 -3.32 14.03
CA PHE A 418 11.88 -1.85 14.15
C PHE A 418 10.84 -1.40 15.18
N ILE A 419 9.69 -2.09 15.32
CA ILE A 419 8.74 -1.83 16.41
C ILE A 419 9.43 -2.11 17.76
N LYS A 420 10.14 -3.23 17.88
CA LYS A 420 10.92 -3.55 19.08
C LYS A 420 11.97 -2.48 19.39
N ALA A 421 12.71 -2.03 18.39
CA ALA A 421 13.75 -1.01 18.56
C ALA A 421 13.15 0.32 19.08
N GLU A 422 12.04 0.76 18.49
CA GLU A 422 11.34 1.97 18.90
C GLU A 422 10.86 1.89 20.35
N VAL A 423 10.20 0.78 20.72
CA VAL A 423 9.64 0.58 22.06
C VAL A 423 10.75 0.49 23.12
N LEU A 424 11.82 -0.28 22.86
CA LEU A 424 12.96 -0.39 23.76
C LEU A 424 13.69 0.96 23.94
N PHE A 425 13.84 1.72 22.85
CA PHE A 425 14.41 3.07 22.93
C PHE A 425 13.59 4.00 23.82
N LYS A 426 12.25 4.00 23.67
CA LYS A 426 11.33 4.76 24.53
C LYS A 426 11.40 4.32 26.00
N LYS A 427 11.66 3.03 26.27
CA LYS A 427 11.89 2.50 27.61
C LYS A 427 13.28 2.82 28.18
N GLY A 428 14.18 3.43 27.39
CA GLY A 428 15.55 3.75 27.80
C GLY A 428 16.57 2.61 27.64
N ASP A 429 16.17 1.45 27.13
CA ASP A 429 17.07 0.34 26.80
C ASP A 429 17.73 0.57 25.44
N LYS A 430 18.78 1.38 25.42
CA LYS A 430 19.53 1.69 24.20
C LYS A 430 20.25 0.48 23.61
N ALA A 431 20.70 -0.45 24.44
CA ALA A 431 21.43 -1.64 23.98
C ALA A 431 20.48 -2.60 23.25
N GLY A 432 19.33 -2.90 23.87
CA GLY A 432 18.29 -3.70 23.24
C GLY A 432 17.71 -3.02 22.00
N ALA A 433 17.47 -1.71 22.04
CA ALA A 433 17.01 -0.93 20.91
C ALA A 433 17.99 -1.01 19.71
N PHE A 434 19.27 -0.84 19.95
CA PHE A 434 20.30 -0.92 18.90
C PHE A 434 20.38 -2.33 18.29
N GLN A 435 20.30 -3.38 19.11
CA GLN A 435 20.31 -4.74 18.59
C GLN A 435 19.10 -5.03 17.71
N ALA A 436 17.89 -4.61 18.13
CA ALA A 436 16.69 -4.76 17.34
C ALA A 436 16.76 -3.92 16.05
N TYR A 437 17.21 -2.69 16.13
CA TYR A 437 17.46 -1.82 14.97
C TYR A 437 18.41 -2.46 13.94
N LYS A 438 19.55 -3.01 14.42
CA LYS A 438 20.51 -3.72 13.57
C LYS A 438 19.89 -4.95 12.91
N ASN A 439 19.09 -5.71 13.64
CA ASN A 439 18.36 -6.87 13.11
C ASN A 439 17.35 -6.45 12.03
N GLY A 440 16.61 -5.36 12.26
CA GLY A 440 15.63 -4.83 11.29
C GLY A 440 16.29 -4.42 9.98
N ILE A 441 17.43 -3.73 10.03
CA ILE A 441 18.19 -3.37 8.81
C ILE A 441 18.67 -4.62 8.08
N LYS A 442 19.28 -5.56 8.81
CA LYS A 442 19.80 -6.80 8.20
C LYS A 442 18.68 -7.61 7.56
N ALA A 443 17.52 -7.72 8.22
CA ALA A 443 16.36 -8.39 7.67
C ALA A 443 15.89 -7.73 6.37
N SER A 444 15.80 -6.40 6.32
CA SER A 444 15.41 -5.67 5.10
C SER A 444 16.40 -5.89 3.94
N ILE A 445 17.71 -5.96 4.23
CA ILE A 445 18.73 -6.29 3.23
C ILE A 445 18.53 -7.72 2.72
N ASP A 446 18.29 -8.68 3.61
CA ASP A 446 18.07 -10.09 3.25
C ASP A 446 16.79 -10.29 2.45
N GLU A 447 15.70 -9.59 2.80
CA GLU A 447 14.44 -9.57 2.03
C GLU A 447 14.66 -9.11 0.59
N ILE A 448 15.35 -7.98 0.40
CA ILE A 448 15.65 -7.48 -0.93
C ILE A 448 16.54 -8.48 -1.68
N ASN A 449 17.57 -9.06 -1.07
CA ASN A 449 18.39 -10.09 -1.68
C ASN A 449 17.56 -11.31 -2.09
N LYS A 450 16.60 -11.73 -1.26
CA LYS A 450 15.66 -12.81 -1.58
C LYS A 450 14.80 -12.45 -2.81
N MET A 451 14.26 -11.23 -2.88
CA MET A 451 13.51 -10.73 -4.03
C MET A 451 14.38 -10.73 -5.31
N LEU A 452 15.64 -10.34 -5.21
CA LEU A 452 16.56 -10.27 -6.35
C LEU A 452 16.85 -11.64 -6.98
N THR A 453 16.61 -12.74 -6.31
CA THR A 453 16.74 -14.09 -6.89
C THR A 453 15.73 -14.36 -8.01
N THR A 454 14.68 -13.57 -8.10
CA THR A 454 13.64 -13.70 -9.14
C THR A 454 14.11 -13.19 -10.50
N TRP A 455 15.02 -12.21 -10.53
CA TRP A 455 15.51 -11.58 -11.76
C TRP A 455 16.96 -11.94 -12.00
N THR A 456 17.18 -13.04 -12.71
CA THR A 456 18.51 -13.56 -13.06
C THR A 456 18.62 -13.84 -14.56
N GLY A 457 19.84 -13.86 -15.08
CA GLY A 457 20.11 -14.08 -16.50
C GLY A 457 19.96 -12.81 -17.35
N SER A 458 20.36 -12.91 -18.62
CA SER A 458 20.25 -11.78 -19.55
C SER A 458 18.78 -11.39 -19.79
N PRO A 459 18.41 -10.11 -19.78
CA PRO A 459 19.30 -8.92 -19.74
C PRO A 459 19.60 -8.40 -18.32
N TYR A 460 19.17 -9.07 -17.28
CA TYR A 460 19.23 -8.57 -15.91
C TYR A 460 20.67 -8.48 -15.36
N ASP A 461 21.52 -9.42 -15.74
CA ASP A 461 22.90 -9.49 -15.25
C ASP A 461 23.78 -8.30 -15.66
N GLU A 462 23.36 -7.56 -16.68
CA GLU A 462 24.08 -6.37 -17.14
C GLU A 462 23.83 -5.12 -16.29
N CYS A 463 22.78 -5.12 -15.49
CA CYS A 463 22.36 -3.95 -14.70
C CYS A 463 22.66 -4.14 -13.22
N PRO A 464 23.40 -3.23 -12.57
CA PRO A 464 23.75 -3.34 -11.14
C PRO A 464 22.54 -3.46 -10.20
N SER A 465 21.35 -3.02 -10.62
CA SER A 465 20.14 -3.07 -9.81
C SER A 465 19.57 -4.47 -9.62
N PHE A 466 19.89 -5.44 -10.47
CA PHE A 466 19.31 -6.78 -10.41
C PHE A 466 20.21 -7.80 -9.69
N GLY A 467 21.54 -7.60 -9.68
CA GLY A 467 22.45 -8.49 -8.97
C GLY A 467 22.28 -8.42 -7.45
N GLN A 468 22.70 -9.48 -6.75
CA GLN A 468 22.76 -9.51 -5.30
C GLN A 468 23.58 -8.34 -4.75
N MET A 469 23.25 -7.87 -3.55
CA MET A 469 24.05 -6.85 -2.88
C MET A 469 25.42 -7.42 -2.48
N ASP A 470 26.48 -6.64 -2.74
CA ASP A 470 27.84 -7.01 -2.38
C ASP A 470 27.99 -7.13 -0.86
N GLN A 471 28.51 -8.28 -0.39
CA GLN A 471 28.70 -8.55 1.03
C GLN A 471 29.65 -7.53 1.69
N ALA A 472 30.71 -7.09 0.97
CA ALA A 472 31.63 -6.09 1.49
C ALA A 472 30.94 -4.73 1.70
N LYS A 473 30.02 -4.34 0.82
CA LYS A 473 29.20 -3.14 1.01
C LYS A 473 28.22 -3.29 2.17
N ILE A 474 27.60 -4.47 2.34
CA ILE A 474 26.73 -4.78 3.48
C ILE A 474 27.53 -4.65 4.77
N ASP A 475 28.68 -5.27 4.86
CA ASP A 475 29.55 -5.26 6.06
C ASP A 475 30.04 -3.85 6.39
N ALA A 476 30.45 -3.07 5.37
CA ALA A 476 30.84 -1.68 5.54
C ALA A 476 29.71 -0.82 6.11
N PHE A 477 28.49 -0.97 5.56
CA PHE A 477 27.32 -0.24 6.03
C PHE A 477 26.93 -0.64 7.46
N MET A 478 26.80 -1.94 7.72
CA MET A 478 26.39 -2.48 9.02
C MET A 478 27.38 -2.20 10.15
N ASN A 479 28.64 -2.01 9.84
CA ASN A 479 29.69 -1.74 10.85
C ASN A 479 30.12 -0.28 10.92
N GLY A 480 29.89 0.52 9.87
CA GLY A 480 30.39 1.90 9.78
C GLY A 480 29.32 2.98 9.74
N ALA A 481 28.13 2.70 9.19
CA ALA A 481 27.12 3.72 8.94
C ALA A 481 25.99 3.76 9.97
N ILE A 482 25.57 2.62 10.51
CA ILE A 482 24.37 2.54 11.36
C ILE A 482 24.55 3.03 12.79
N GLY A 483 25.80 3.29 13.22
CA GLY A 483 26.11 3.77 14.55
C GLY A 483 26.32 2.65 15.58
N THR A 484 26.13 2.99 16.85
CA THR A 484 26.33 2.12 18.02
C THR A 484 25.17 2.30 19.01
N ALA A 485 25.12 1.45 20.04
CA ALA A 485 24.14 1.59 21.12
C ALA A 485 24.27 2.93 21.89
N ALA A 486 25.45 3.55 21.88
CA ALA A 486 25.68 4.81 22.58
C ALA A 486 25.06 5.99 21.84
N ASP A 487 25.07 5.97 20.49
CA ASP A 487 24.64 7.06 19.63
C ASP A 487 23.32 6.77 18.87
N ILE A 488 22.61 5.70 19.25
CA ILE A 488 21.27 5.41 18.71
C ILE A 488 20.29 6.53 19.05
N THR A 489 19.52 6.93 18.07
CA THR A 489 18.46 7.95 18.23
C THR A 489 17.16 7.46 17.59
N MET A 490 16.03 8.08 17.95
CA MET A 490 14.76 7.78 17.34
C MET A 490 14.78 8.10 15.83
N GLU A 491 15.43 9.17 15.43
CA GLU A 491 15.59 9.53 14.01
C GLU A 491 16.29 8.43 13.19
N LYS A 492 17.35 7.81 13.74
CA LYS A 492 18.02 6.68 13.08
C LYS A 492 17.09 5.49 12.93
N ILE A 493 16.37 5.14 14.01
CA ILE A 493 15.43 4.02 14.02
C ILE A 493 14.34 4.24 12.97
N MET A 494 13.68 5.39 13.02
CA MET A 494 12.53 5.68 12.14
C MET A 494 12.94 5.86 10.68
N THR A 495 14.11 6.44 10.41
CA THR A 495 14.62 6.56 9.04
C THR A 495 14.92 5.19 8.43
N GLN A 496 15.57 4.30 9.17
CA GLN A 496 15.86 2.95 8.67
C GLN A 496 14.60 2.09 8.56
N LYS A 497 13.64 2.24 9.49
CA LYS A 497 12.30 1.65 9.37
C LYS A 497 11.61 2.12 8.10
N PHE A 498 11.67 3.42 7.81
CA PHE A 498 11.08 4.00 6.61
C PHE A 498 11.65 3.38 5.32
N ILE A 499 12.97 3.22 5.23
CA ILE A 499 13.63 2.58 4.09
C ILE A 499 13.20 1.12 3.96
N ALA A 500 13.17 0.37 5.08
CA ALA A 500 12.78 -1.04 5.09
C ALA A 500 11.31 -1.25 4.67
N MET A 501 10.45 -0.28 5.00
CA MET A 501 9.01 -0.34 4.75
C MET A 501 8.57 0.53 3.58
N LEU A 502 9.42 0.80 2.60
CA LEU A 502 9.02 1.53 1.40
C LEU A 502 7.80 0.88 0.74
N TYR A 503 6.86 1.71 0.31
CA TYR A 503 5.54 1.33 -0.20
C TYR A 503 4.57 0.74 0.83
N SER A 504 4.94 0.60 2.09
CA SER A 504 3.99 0.27 3.15
C SER A 504 3.06 1.45 3.46
N THR A 505 1.80 1.14 3.76
CA THR A 505 0.83 2.12 4.29
C THR A 505 1.29 2.68 5.64
N GLN A 506 2.06 1.90 6.40
CA GLN A 506 2.53 2.24 7.74
C GLN A 506 3.53 3.40 7.74
N ASN A 507 4.29 3.63 6.66
CA ASN A 507 5.24 4.74 6.61
C ASN A 507 4.58 6.10 6.89
N TRP A 508 3.41 6.35 6.29
CA TRP A 508 2.69 7.60 6.57
C TRP A 508 2.09 7.65 7.97
N ASN A 509 1.60 6.53 8.48
CA ASN A 509 1.11 6.43 9.85
C ASN A 509 2.23 6.76 10.85
N ASP A 510 3.41 6.17 10.66
CA ASP A 510 4.59 6.41 11.50
C ASP A 510 5.02 7.88 11.45
N MET A 511 5.05 8.50 10.26
CA MET A 511 5.36 9.92 10.14
C MET A 511 4.38 10.80 10.92
N ARG A 512 3.07 10.52 10.84
CA ARG A 512 2.04 11.27 11.57
C ARG A 512 2.18 11.15 13.08
N ARG A 513 2.37 9.91 13.61
CA ARG A 513 2.50 9.71 15.06
C ARG A 513 3.81 10.26 15.63
N HIS A 514 4.83 10.48 14.80
CA HIS A 514 6.08 11.17 15.14
C HIS A 514 6.07 12.66 14.75
N ASP A 515 4.91 13.21 14.36
CA ASP A 515 4.77 14.62 13.94
C ASP A 515 5.78 15.03 12.86
N TYR A 516 6.17 14.09 12.00
CA TYR A 516 7.14 14.24 10.91
C TYR A 516 8.55 14.68 11.36
N LYS A 517 8.91 14.48 12.64
CA LYS A 517 10.16 15.02 13.21
C LYS A 517 11.30 14.02 13.31
N ASP A 518 11.00 12.75 13.53
CA ASP A 518 12.00 11.72 13.80
C ASP A 518 12.51 11.05 12.51
N TYR A 519 12.84 11.87 11.51
CA TYR A 519 13.36 11.41 10.21
C TYR A 519 14.53 12.26 9.77
N MET A 520 15.70 11.63 9.58
CA MET A 520 16.95 12.31 9.27
C MET A 520 16.84 13.11 7.97
N GLY A 521 17.12 14.42 8.07
CA GLY A 521 17.13 15.31 6.91
C GLY A 521 15.77 15.53 6.23
N TRP A 522 14.68 15.01 6.80
CA TRP A 522 13.35 15.26 6.25
C TRP A 522 12.92 16.71 6.45
N ALA A 523 12.34 17.29 5.41
CA ALA A 523 11.75 18.61 5.46
C ALA A 523 10.39 18.62 4.76
N LEU A 524 9.57 19.59 5.12
CA LEU A 524 8.24 19.74 4.55
C LEU A 524 8.32 19.96 3.04
N PRO A 525 7.63 19.17 2.22
CA PRO A 525 7.69 19.33 0.77
C PRO A 525 7.36 20.74 0.28
N TYR A 526 6.42 21.44 0.93
CA TYR A 526 6.06 22.81 0.51
C TYR A 526 7.14 23.86 0.84
N GLU A 527 8.09 23.59 1.73
CA GLU A 527 9.24 24.49 1.92
C GLU A 527 10.10 24.57 0.67
N TYR A 528 10.03 23.56 -0.15
CA TYR A 528 10.65 23.49 -1.46
C TYR A 528 9.85 24.22 -2.55
N TYR A 529 8.55 24.49 -2.31
CA TYR A 529 7.67 25.10 -3.31
C TYR A 529 7.55 26.61 -3.12
N ASN A 530 8.29 27.38 -3.89
CA ASN A 530 8.09 28.82 -3.99
C ASN A 530 6.79 29.22 -4.74
N ASN A 531 5.84 28.32 -4.90
CA ASN A 531 4.62 28.57 -5.65
C ASN A 531 3.40 28.60 -4.73
N PRO A 532 2.79 29.81 -4.48
CA PRO A 532 1.61 29.94 -3.64
C PRO A 532 0.40 29.12 -4.14
N SER A 533 0.33 28.78 -5.42
CA SER A 533 -0.74 27.95 -5.98
C SER A 533 -0.57 26.46 -5.69
N ALA A 534 0.57 26.02 -5.15
CA ALA A 534 0.84 24.64 -4.80
C ALA A 534 0.28 24.23 -3.42
N LEU A 535 -0.33 25.15 -2.70
CA LEU A 535 -0.82 24.95 -1.32
C LEU A 535 -2.34 24.81 -1.23
N ARG A 536 -2.98 24.36 -2.30
CA ARG A 536 -4.42 24.10 -2.27
C ARG A 536 -4.69 22.89 -1.39
N GLY A 537 -5.34 23.15 -0.24
CA GLY A 537 -5.80 22.13 0.68
C GLY A 537 -4.93 21.87 1.90
N ILE A 538 -3.62 22.21 1.90
CA ILE A 538 -2.75 22.11 3.07
C ILE A 538 -2.08 23.48 3.31
N PRO A 539 -2.53 24.24 4.31
CA PRO A 539 -1.95 25.52 4.64
C PRO A 539 -0.47 25.44 5.03
N LYS A 540 0.30 26.47 4.72
CA LYS A 540 1.73 26.55 5.06
C LYS A 540 1.94 26.34 6.57
N GLY A 541 2.86 25.45 6.94
CA GLY A 541 3.16 25.11 8.33
C GLY A 541 2.32 23.98 8.89
N GLN A 542 1.31 23.52 8.16
CA GLN A 542 0.48 22.38 8.59
C GLN A 542 0.91 21.09 7.93
N MET A 543 0.56 19.98 8.58
CA MET A 543 0.90 18.63 8.13
C MET A 543 -0.30 17.94 7.53
N TRP A 544 -0.05 17.05 6.59
CA TRP A 544 -1.08 16.17 6.05
C TRP A 544 -1.43 15.08 7.08
N ARG A 545 -2.68 15.09 7.60
CA ARG A 545 -3.11 14.24 8.71
C ARG A 545 -4.16 13.19 8.36
N ARG A 546 -4.96 13.40 7.30
CA ARG A 546 -5.97 12.44 6.82
C ARG A 546 -6.22 12.59 5.33
N ILE A 547 -6.92 11.62 4.79
CA ILE A 547 -7.55 11.70 3.47
C ILE A 547 -8.99 12.17 3.66
N LYS A 548 -9.46 13.10 2.81
CA LYS A 548 -10.85 13.51 2.77
C LYS A 548 -11.75 12.32 2.47
N GLN A 549 -12.93 12.25 3.06
CA GLN A 549 -13.91 11.23 2.76
C GLN A 549 -14.23 11.16 1.26
N CYS A 550 -14.50 9.96 0.77
CA CYS A 550 -14.77 9.77 -0.64
C CYS A 550 -16.11 10.39 -1.05
N SER A 551 -16.24 10.69 -2.34
CA SER A 551 -17.44 11.32 -2.88
C SER A 551 -18.72 10.49 -2.66
N HIS A 552 -18.62 9.18 -2.53
CA HIS A 552 -19.75 8.31 -2.25
C HIS A 552 -20.34 8.60 -0.86
N GLU A 553 -19.49 8.69 0.18
CA GLU A 553 -19.95 9.04 1.52
C GLU A 553 -20.50 10.47 1.58
N ILE A 554 -19.81 11.41 0.95
CA ILE A 554 -20.25 12.82 0.91
C ILE A 554 -21.61 12.97 0.22
N ASN A 555 -21.87 12.22 -0.84
CA ASN A 555 -23.10 12.38 -1.64
C ASN A 555 -24.26 11.53 -1.12
N TYR A 556 -23.99 10.35 -0.53
CA TYR A 556 -25.04 9.39 -0.21
C TYR A 556 -25.25 9.17 1.30
N ASN A 557 -24.28 9.55 2.15
CA ASN A 557 -24.35 9.38 3.61
C ASN A 557 -23.97 10.66 4.39
N GLU A 558 -24.17 11.83 3.76
CA GLU A 558 -23.76 13.13 4.29
C GLU A 558 -24.26 13.38 5.72
N THR A 559 -25.51 13.02 6.01
CA THR A 559 -26.13 13.28 7.33
C THR A 559 -25.36 12.59 8.45
N GLN A 560 -25.03 11.32 8.27
CA GLN A 560 -24.27 10.56 9.28
C GLN A 560 -22.81 11.02 9.34
N LEU A 561 -22.21 11.30 8.18
CA LEU A 561 -20.87 11.83 8.11
C LEU A 561 -20.73 13.18 8.82
N ARG A 562 -21.66 14.11 8.58
CA ARG A 562 -21.70 15.44 9.20
C ARG A 562 -21.86 15.37 10.72
N ALA A 563 -22.60 14.38 11.22
CA ALA A 563 -22.84 14.19 12.65
C ALA A 563 -21.53 13.90 13.41
N ILE A 564 -20.59 13.18 12.80
CA ILE A 564 -19.34 12.76 13.45
C ILE A 564 -18.11 13.57 12.98
N GLN A 565 -18.09 13.98 11.72
CA GLN A 565 -17.04 14.81 11.12
C GLN A 565 -17.63 16.11 10.56
N PRO A 566 -18.02 17.07 11.40
CA PRO A 566 -18.71 18.29 10.93
C PRO A 566 -17.90 19.12 9.95
N ARG A 567 -16.57 18.98 9.95
CA ARG A 567 -15.64 19.66 9.06
C ARG A 567 -15.20 18.83 7.85
N PHE A 568 -15.92 17.75 7.51
CA PHE A 568 -15.54 16.79 6.45
C PHE A 568 -15.36 17.42 5.08
N ASN A 569 -15.92 18.58 4.84
CA ASN A 569 -15.87 19.27 3.54
C ASN A 569 -15.11 20.60 3.57
N ASP A 570 -14.50 20.95 4.70
CA ASP A 570 -13.67 22.14 4.80
C ASP A 570 -12.43 22.03 3.89
N ASP A 571 -11.91 23.19 3.47
CA ASP A 571 -10.72 23.25 2.60
C ASP A 571 -9.47 22.66 3.29
N ASP A 572 -9.40 22.77 4.61
CA ASP A 572 -8.29 22.28 5.42
C ASP A 572 -8.50 20.89 6.04
N VAL A 573 -9.54 20.16 5.64
CA VAL A 573 -9.89 18.82 6.17
C VAL A 573 -8.70 17.85 6.20
N TRP A 574 -7.79 17.99 5.25
CA TRP A 574 -6.59 17.17 5.11
C TRP A 574 -5.60 17.31 6.28
N THR A 575 -5.71 18.39 7.06
CA THR A 575 -4.83 18.70 8.18
C THR A 575 -5.42 18.31 9.53
N ILE A 576 -6.67 17.85 9.55
CA ILE A 576 -7.36 17.44 10.77
C ILE A 576 -6.85 16.04 11.16
N PRO A 577 -6.24 15.89 12.37
CA PRO A 577 -5.74 14.58 12.79
C PRO A 577 -6.87 13.57 12.97
N VAL A 578 -6.60 12.30 12.70
CA VAL A 578 -7.47 11.18 13.05
C VAL A 578 -7.36 10.90 14.54
N TRP A 579 -8.30 10.10 15.11
CA TRP A 579 -8.40 9.89 16.55
C TRP A 579 -7.07 9.53 17.25
N TRP A 580 -6.33 8.56 16.74
CA TRP A 580 -5.07 8.12 17.38
C TRP A 580 -3.92 9.13 17.22
N ASP A 581 -4.02 10.05 16.28
CA ASP A 581 -3.01 11.09 16.02
C ASP A 581 -3.19 12.33 16.93
N ILE A 582 -4.26 12.38 17.73
CA ILE A 582 -4.53 13.42 18.70
C ILE A 582 -3.91 13.00 20.04
N PRO A 583 -2.95 13.76 20.60
CA PRO A 583 -2.38 13.47 21.93
C PRO A 583 -3.44 13.50 23.04
N GLU A 584 -3.25 12.66 24.08
CA GLU A 584 -4.01 12.69 25.34
C GLU A 584 -3.11 13.10 26.50
#